data_1bf2996ac4c9cdf25734d99b15ea21cd
#
_entry.id   1bf2996ac4c9cdf25734d99b15ea21cd
#
_cell.length_a   1.000
_cell.length_b   1.000
_cell.length_c   1.000
_cell.angle_alpha   90.00
_cell.angle_beta   90.00
_cell.angle_gamma   90.00
#
_symmetry.space_group_name_H-M   'P 1'
#
loop_
_entity.id
_entity.type
_entity.pdbx_description
1 polymer ?
#
loop_
_entity_poly.entity_id
_entity_poly.type
_entity_poly.pdbx_seq_one_letter_code
_entity_poly.pdbx_strand_id
1 'polypeptide(L)'
;MAENEKLNNVAVDNDVGTMEDVDAIMKKYDRESNTRVWEGTPRKILRVLTALFGIFLIVMNMWIKMDERARRPLFLGLVIILVFIYYPIKKGSQKVNYMPWYDIVMAAVGAFCFFFYPLNLEKIVTAGTRIQKAFVVQIGSISIPLLIVFAIIGTLILVECCRRVVGMPIICVAAVFVLYAFLGAGKDLKTVMYNLFYTTTGILGTPIGVCSTYIALFVIFGAFLEATGVANFFIDCANALVLSLIHISEPTRP
;
A
#
# COMPACT_ATOMS: atom_id res chain seq x y z
N MET A 1 6.27 -42.70 52.76
CA MET A 1 5.01 -42.35 52.02
C MET A 1 4.76 -40.86 51.89
N ALA A 2 5.49 -39.97 52.56
CA ALA A 2 5.28 -38.51 52.49
C ALA A 2 6.17 -37.78 51.46
N GLU A 3 7.04 -38.50 50.75
CA GLU A 3 7.98 -37.90 49.78
C GLU A 3 7.49 -37.96 48.36
N ASN A 4 6.55 -38.89 48.04
CA ASN A 4 5.94 -39.00 46.74
C ASN A 4 4.73 -38.07 46.50
N GLU A 5 4.25 -37.41 47.58
CA GLU A 5 3.14 -36.47 47.50
C GLU A 5 3.60 -35.04 47.15
N LYS A 6 4.89 -34.74 47.32
CA LYS A 6 5.48 -33.43 46.97
C LYS A 6 5.91 -33.32 45.51
N LEU A 7 6.02 -34.43 44.80
CA LEU A 7 6.39 -34.42 43.38
C LEU A 7 5.20 -34.22 42.42
N ASN A 8 3.97 -34.37 42.91
CA ASN A 8 2.78 -34.14 42.09
C ASN A 8 2.22 -32.71 42.15
N ASN A 9 2.81 -31.84 42.96
CA ASN A 9 2.42 -30.43 43.05
C ASN A 9 3.46 -29.46 42.48
N VAL A 10 4.30 -29.92 41.56
CA VAL A 10 4.90 -28.99 40.60
C VAL A 10 3.79 -28.66 39.63
N ALA A 11 3.07 -27.56 39.92
CA ALA A 11 2.20 -26.91 38.97
C ALA A 11 3.04 -26.74 37.70
N VAL A 12 2.73 -27.54 36.71
CA VAL A 12 3.14 -27.24 35.33
C VAL A 12 2.51 -25.89 35.07
N ASP A 13 3.36 -24.88 35.11
CA ASP A 13 3.01 -23.51 34.75
C ASP A 13 2.49 -23.60 33.32
N ASN A 14 1.17 -23.65 33.16
CA ASN A 14 0.46 -23.69 31.89
C ASN A 14 0.52 -22.32 31.20
N ASP A 15 1.70 -21.72 31.19
CA ASP A 15 2.01 -20.50 30.44
C ASP A 15 2.43 -20.82 28.98
N VAL A 16 2.06 -22.00 28.51
CA VAL A 16 1.99 -22.28 27.07
C VAL A 16 0.67 -21.68 26.62
N GLY A 17 0.74 -20.50 26.03
CA GLY A 17 -0.42 -19.77 25.52
C GLY A 17 -1.37 -20.71 24.80
N THR A 18 -2.63 -20.68 25.16
CA THR A 18 -3.66 -21.50 24.53
C THR A 18 -3.77 -21.12 23.05
N MET A 19 -4.29 -22.03 22.20
CA MET A 19 -4.56 -21.70 20.78
C MET A 19 -5.40 -20.40 20.66
N GLU A 20 -6.26 -20.13 21.64
CA GLU A 20 -7.04 -18.90 21.70
C GLU A 20 -6.16 -17.67 21.97
N ASP A 21 -5.12 -17.78 22.79
CA ASP A 21 -4.15 -16.70 23.02
C ASP A 21 -3.29 -16.44 21.79
N VAL A 22 -2.89 -17.50 21.09
CA VAL A 22 -2.16 -17.39 19.82
C VAL A 22 -3.04 -16.74 18.76
N ASP A 23 -4.30 -17.12 18.65
CA ASP A 23 -5.27 -16.52 17.73
C ASP A 23 -5.57 -15.05 18.10
N ALA A 24 -5.68 -14.73 19.38
CA ALA A 24 -5.86 -13.36 19.86
C ALA A 24 -4.63 -12.49 19.57
N ILE A 25 -3.42 -13.02 19.75
CA ILE A 25 -2.17 -12.34 19.43
C ILE A 25 -2.03 -12.19 17.91
N MET A 26 -2.28 -13.24 17.12
CA MET A 26 -2.29 -13.17 15.67
C MET A 26 -3.28 -12.13 15.19
N LYS A 27 -4.51 -12.13 15.67
CA LYS A 27 -5.54 -11.14 15.33
C LYS A 27 -5.17 -9.72 15.72
N LYS A 28 -4.40 -9.53 16.80
CA LYS A 28 -3.91 -8.22 17.25
C LYS A 28 -2.76 -7.67 16.38
N TYR A 29 -1.89 -8.55 15.89
CA TYR A 29 -0.73 -8.18 15.09
C TYR A 29 -0.92 -8.38 13.59
N ASP A 30 -1.96 -9.13 13.20
CA ASP A 30 -2.28 -9.33 11.79
C ASP A 30 -2.76 -8.03 11.15
N ARG A 31 -2.05 -7.62 10.10
CA ARG A 31 -2.39 -6.40 9.35
C ARG A 31 -3.70 -6.55 8.57
N GLU A 32 -4.09 -7.76 8.22
CA GLU A 32 -5.33 -8.05 7.52
C GLU A 32 -6.55 -7.79 8.40
N SER A 33 -6.43 -7.96 9.72
CA SER A 33 -7.50 -7.65 10.68
C SER A 33 -7.87 -6.16 10.78
N ASN A 34 -7.05 -5.28 10.19
CA ASN A 34 -7.26 -3.83 10.21
C ASN A 34 -8.05 -3.30 9.00
N THR A 35 -8.54 -4.17 8.13
CA THR A 35 -9.38 -3.78 6.99
C THR A 35 -10.83 -3.58 7.43
N ARG A 36 -11.56 -2.71 6.71
CA ARG A 36 -13.00 -2.53 6.94
C ARG A 36 -13.76 -3.80 6.55
N VAL A 37 -14.71 -4.16 7.40
CA VAL A 37 -15.61 -5.28 7.13
C VAL A 37 -16.77 -4.77 6.29
N TRP A 38 -16.87 -5.29 5.06
CA TRP A 38 -17.93 -5.01 4.12
C TRP A 38 -18.79 -6.26 3.95
N GLU A 39 -20.11 -6.14 4.11
CA GLU A 39 -21.05 -7.25 3.96
C GLU A 39 -22.17 -6.91 2.98
N GLY A 40 -22.75 -7.93 2.38
CA GLY A 40 -23.88 -7.76 1.46
C GLY A 40 -23.53 -7.08 0.14
N THR A 41 -24.38 -6.14 -0.28
CA THR A 41 -24.27 -5.41 -1.56
C THR A 41 -22.97 -4.57 -1.68
N PRO A 42 -22.53 -3.81 -0.67
CA PRO A 42 -21.28 -3.05 -0.73
C PRO A 42 -20.06 -3.93 -1.01
N ARG A 43 -19.99 -5.13 -0.42
CA ARG A 43 -18.90 -6.09 -0.69
C ARG A 43 -18.85 -6.52 -2.17
N LYS A 44 -20.03 -6.73 -2.80
CA LYS A 44 -20.08 -7.07 -4.23
C LYS A 44 -19.60 -5.92 -5.10
N ILE A 45 -20.01 -4.69 -4.80
CA ILE A 45 -19.59 -3.48 -5.53
C ILE A 45 -18.07 -3.30 -5.42
N LEU A 46 -17.51 -3.43 -4.21
CA LEU A 46 -16.06 -3.30 -4.01
C LEU A 46 -15.26 -4.39 -4.73
N ARG A 47 -15.77 -5.63 -4.76
CA ARG A 47 -15.14 -6.71 -5.53
C ARG A 47 -15.10 -6.39 -7.02
N VAL A 48 -16.19 -5.86 -7.57
CA VAL A 48 -16.23 -5.42 -8.97
C VAL A 48 -15.27 -4.25 -9.20
N LEU A 49 -15.22 -3.28 -8.28
CA LEU A 49 -14.32 -2.13 -8.40
C LEU A 49 -12.85 -2.57 -8.39
N THR A 50 -12.46 -3.48 -7.50
CA THR A 50 -11.08 -4.02 -7.48
C THR A 50 -10.76 -4.87 -8.71
N ALA A 51 -11.73 -5.63 -9.21
CA ALA A 51 -11.56 -6.37 -10.47
C ALA A 51 -11.37 -5.43 -11.66
N LEU A 52 -12.16 -4.36 -11.75
CA LEU A 52 -12.00 -3.32 -12.78
C LEU A 52 -10.63 -2.63 -12.68
N PHE A 53 -10.16 -2.35 -11.46
CA PHE A 53 -8.81 -1.82 -11.25
C PHE A 53 -7.74 -2.79 -11.76
N GLY A 54 -7.85 -4.09 -11.47
CA GLY A 54 -6.93 -5.10 -12.00
C GLY A 54 -6.92 -5.16 -13.54
N ILE A 55 -8.10 -5.17 -14.17
CA ILE A 55 -8.23 -5.12 -15.63
C ILE A 55 -7.60 -3.84 -16.19
N PHE A 56 -7.88 -2.70 -15.56
CA PHE A 56 -7.28 -1.43 -15.96
C PHE A 56 -5.75 -1.47 -15.92
N LEU A 57 -5.14 -2.06 -14.87
CA LEU A 57 -3.69 -2.22 -14.77
C LEU A 57 -3.12 -3.10 -15.88
N ILE A 58 -3.79 -4.19 -16.25
CA ILE A 58 -3.38 -5.05 -17.37
C ILE A 58 -3.42 -4.26 -18.66
N VAL A 59 -4.53 -3.59 -18.96
CA VAL A 59 -4.70 -2.80 -20.17
C VAL A 59 -3.68 -1.68 -20.27
N MET A 60 -3.46 -0.96 -19.17
CA MET A 60 -2.50 0.14 -19.10
C MET A 60 -1.05 -0.32 -19.34
N ASN A 61 -0.69 -1.51 -18.92
CA ASN A 61 0.67 -2.02 -19.07
C ASN A 61 0.90 -2.76 -20.40
N MET A 62 -0.13 -3.41 -20.98
CA MET A 62 0.03 -4.24 -22.16
C MET A 62 -0.31 -3.50 -23.46
N TRP A 63 -1.35 -2.67 -23.46
CA TRP A 63 -1.84 -2.03 -24.69
C TRP A 63 -1.57 -0.54 -24.77
N ILE A 64 -1.62 0.18 -23.65
CA ILE A 64 -1.48 1.64 -23.66
C ILE A 64 -0.01 2.01 -23.47
N LYS A 65 0.65 2.49 -24.52
CA LYS A 65 1.99 3.08 -24.42
C LYS A 65 1.92 4.47 -23.79
N MET A 66 1.87 4.51 -22.48
CA MET A 66 1.81 5.77 -21.71
C MET A 66 3.19 6.12 -21.18
N ASP A 67 3.51 7.44 -21.17
CA ASP A 67 4.73 7.95 -20.52
C ASP A 67 4.73 7.53 -19.03
N GLU A 68 5.88 7.09 -18.53
CA GLU A 68 6.05 6.71 -17.13
C GLU A 68 5.65 7.82 -16.16
N ARG A 69 5.87 9.07 -16.54
CA ARG A 69 5.51 10.26 -15.76
C ARG A 69 4.00 10.42 -15.60
N ALA A 70 3.21 9.93 -16.56
CA ALA A 70 1.76 9.95 -16.48
C ALA A 70 1.21 8.69 -15.79
N ARG A 71 1.81 7.52 -16.07
CA ARG A 71 1.38 6.22 -15.55
C ARG A 71 1.51 6.13 -14.03
N ARG A 72 2.66 6.55 -13.47
CA ARG A 72 2.94 6.43 -12.03
C ARG A 72 1.95 7.20 -11.15
N PRO A 73 1.64 8.48 -11.39
CA PRO A 73 0.66 9.20 -10.59
C PRO A 73 -0.77 8.69 -10.79
N LEU A 74 -1.11 8.24 -12.00
CA LEU A 74 -2.42 7.65 -12.27
C LEU A 74 -2.63 6.35 -11.46
N PHE A 75 -1.64 5.48 -11.45
CA PHE A 75 -1.63 4.29 -10.60
C PHE A 75 -1.78 4.65 -9.12
N LEU A 76 -0.97 5.58 -8.62
CA LEU A 76 -0.97 5.97 -7.22
C LEU A 76 -2.28 6.63 -6.79
N GLY A 77 -2.88 7.46 -7.65
CA GLY A 77 -4.20 8.05 -7.40
C GLY A 77 -5.30 7.01 -7.23
N LEU A 78 -5.30 5.96 -8.04
CA LEU A 78 -6.23 4.84 -7.90
C LEU A 78 -5.98 4.01 -6.64
N VAL A 79 -4.71 3.76 -6.30
CA VAL A 79 -4.34 3.08 -5.06
C VAL A 79 -4.80 3.87 -3.83
N ILE A 80 -4.67 5.20 -3.83
CA ILE A 80 -5.15 6.07 -2.75
C ILE A 80 -6.65 5.87 -2.52
N ILE A 81 -7.46 5.86 -3.58
CA ILE A 81 -8.90 5.60 -3.47
C ILE A 81 -9.16 4.25 -2.77
N LEU A 82 -8.46 3.19 -3.21
CA LEU A 82 -8.62 1.86 -2.61
C LEU A 82 -8.17 1.84 -1.14
N VAL A 83 -7.07 2.50 -0.80
CA VAL A 83 -6.59 2.56 0.59
C VAL A 83 -7.63 3.21 1.50
N PHE A 84 -8.24 4.33 1.11
CA PHE A 84 -9.27 4.98 1.94
C PHE A 84 -10.56 4.15 2.05
N ILE A 85 -10.88 3.33 1.04
CA ILE A 85 -12.03 2.42 1.08
C ILE A 85 -11.76 1.25 2.05
N TYR A 86 -10.57 0.65 2.00
CA TYR A 86 -10.27 -0.56 2.77
C TYR A 86 -9.71 -0.28 4.16
N TYR A 87 -8.90 0.77 4.34
CA TYR A 87 -8.18 1.03 5.58
C TYR A 87 -8.77 2.20 6.38
N PRO A 88 -9.31 1.93 7.58
CA PRO A 88 -9.88 2.95 8.46
C PRO A 88 -8.80 3.72 9.24
N ILE A 89 -9.18 4.88 9.81
CA ILE A 89 -8.29 5.66 10.68
C ILE A 89 -8.01 4.93 11.99
N LYS A 90 -9.04 4.36 12.61
CA LYS A 90 -8.94 3.67 13.90
C LYS A 90 -9.02 2.16 13.70
N LYS A 91 -8.07 1.44 14.29
CA LYS A 91 -8.02 -0.02 14.29
C LYS A 91 -9.07 -0.57 15.26
N GLY A 92 -9.77 -1.63 14.85
CA GLY A 92 -10.52 -2.50 15.78
C GLY A 92 -11.91 -2.05 16.24
N SER A 93 -12.40 -0.84 15.95
CA SER A 93 -13.74 -0.39 16.38
C SER A 93 -14.57 0.09 15.20
N GLN A 94 -15.00 -0.83 14.33
CA GLN A 94 -15.72 -0.41 13.14
C GLN A 94 -17.09 -1.05 13.01
N LYS A 95 -18.06 -0.16 12.74
CA LYS A 95 -19.38 -0.58 12.30
C LYS A 95 -19.28 -1.18 10.90
N VAL A 96 -19.92 -2.31 10.68
CA VAL A 96 -20.05 -2.95 9.36
C VAL A 96 -20.68 -1.97 8.37
N ASN A 97 -20.13 -1.91 7.14
CA ASN A 97 -20.64 -1.06 6.05
C ASN A 97 -20.62 0.46 6.33
N TYR A 98 -19.74 0.95 7.21
CA TYR A 98 -19.64 2.36 7.52
C TYR A 98 -18.38 3.01 6.94
N MET A 99 -18.56 4.03 6.11
CA MET A 99 -17.50 4.89 5.59
C MET A 99 -17.74 6.33 6.03
N PRO A 100 -16.88 6.92 6.87
CA PRO A 100 -17.06 8.30 7.31
C PRO A 100 -16.84 9.26 6.12
N TRP A 101 -17.59 10.35 6.11
CA TRP A 101 -17.59 11.33 5.02
C TRP A 101 -16.20 11.97 4.77
N TYR A 102 -15.40 12.16 5.81
CA TYR A 102 -14.05 12.73 5.69
C TYR A 102 -13.10 11.81 4.91
N ASP A 103 -13.28 10.47 4.98
CA ASP A 103 -12.47 9.54 4.18
C ASP A 103 -12.82 9.63 2.69
N ILE A 104 -14.08 9.89 2.37
CA ILE A 104 -14.51 10.12 0.98
C ILE A 104 -13.88 11.40 0.45
N VAL A 105 -13.91 12.48 1.24
CA VAL A 105 -13.29 13.76 0.86
C VAL A 105 -11.78 13.60 0.69
N MET A 106 -11.10 12.95 1.63
CA MET A 106 -9.65 12.72 1.53
C MET A 106 -9.29 11.86 0.32
N ALA A 107 -10.05 10.81 0.03
CA ALA A 107 -9.87 9.98 -1.16
C ALA A 107 -10.04 10.81 -2.45
N ALA A 108 -11.10 11.63 -2.52
CA ALA A 108 -11.39 12.46 -3.69
C ALA A 108 -10.31 13.53 -3.91
N VAL A 109 -9.92 14.25 -2.85
CA VAL A 109 -8.87 15.28 -2.93
C VAL A 109 -7.52 14.66 -3.28
N GLY A 110 -7.17 13.51 -2.67
CA GLY A 110 -5.93 12.79 -2.98
C GLY A 110 -5.89 12.33 -4.43
N ALA A 111 -6.93 11.65 -4.87
CA ALA A 111 -7.04 11.21 -6.27
C ALA A 111 -6.97 12.40 -7.25
N PHE A 112 -7.65 13.50 -6.94
CA PHE A 112 -7.62 14.70 -7.76
C PHE A 112 -6.20 15.28 -7.90
N CYS A 113 -5.44 15.39 -6.80
CA CYS A 113 -4.06 15.89 -6.84
C CYS A 113 -3.17 15.03 -7.74
N PHE A 114 -3.32 13.70 -7.67
CA PHE A 114 -2.52 12.79 -8.48
C PHE A 114 -3.00 12.70 -9.93
N PHE A 115 -4.30 12.80 -10.21
CA PHE A 115 -4.84 12.80 -11.58
C PHE A 115 -4.62 14.13 -12.30
N PHE A 116 -4.53 15.23 -11.57
CA PHE A 116 -4.23 16.52 -12.15
C PHE A 116 -2.86 16.55 -12.85
N TYR A 117 -1.88 15.83 -12.30
CA TYR A 117 -0.53 15.79 -12.85
C TYR A 117 -0.46 15.20 -14.27
N PRO A 118 -0.95 13.97 -14.56
CA PRO A 118 -0.91 13.41 -15.90
C PRO A 118 -1.75 14.20 -16.91
N LEU A 119 -2.85 14.83 -16.49
CA LEU A 119 -3.68 15.65 -17.38
C LEU A 119 -3.00 16.96 -17.83
N ASN A 120 -2.05 17.45 -17.04
CA ASN A 120 -1.31 18.69 -17.34
C ASN A 120 0.19 18.44 -17.49
N LEU A 121 0.60 17.22 -17.86
CA LEU A 121 1.99 16.78 -17.88
C LEU A 121 2.90 17.69 -18.69
N GLU A 122 2.50 18.03 -19.94
CA GLU A 122 3.30 18.90 -20.82
C GLU A 122 3.57 20.27 -20.20
N LYS A 123 2.54 20.89 -19.62
CA LYS A 123 2.66 22.21 -18.99
C LYS A 123 3.55 22.18 -17.77
N ILE A 124 3.45 21.13 -16.95
CA ILE A 124 4.21 20.97 -15.72
C ILE A 124 5.68 20.66 -16.02
N VAL A 125 5.95 19.79 -16.99
CA VAL A 125 7.31 19.44 -17.40
C VAL A 125 8.01 20.61 -18.06
N THR A 126 7.30 21.38 -18.92
CA THR A 126 7.86 22.57 -19.58
C THR A 126 8.11 23.70 -18.57
N ALA A 127 7.27 23.85 -17.54
CA ALA A 127 7.48 24.83 -16.48
C ALA A 127 8.73 24.51 -15.62
N GLY A 128 9.07 23.22 -15.47
CA GLY A 128 10.23 22.75 -14.70
C GLY A 128 10.28 23.34 -13.31
N THR A 129 11.47 23.73 -12.85
CA THR A 129 11.66 24.41 -11.56
C THR A 129 11.05 25.81 -11.49
N ARG A 130 10.70 26.41 -12.62
CA ARG A 130 10.01 27.73 -12.70
C ARG A 130 8.50 27.62 -12.48
N ILE A 131 8.07 26.73 -11.63
CA ILE A 131 6.66 26.48 -11.26
C ILE A 131 5.90 27.74 -10.82
N GLN A 132 6.61 28.77 -10.40
CA GLN A 132 6.00 30.06 -9.99
C GLN A 132 5.21 30.74 -11.12
N LYS A 133 5.44 30.39 -12.39
CA LYS A 133 4.76 31.00 -13.54
C LYS A 133 3.65 30.13 -14.12
N ALA A 134 3.59 28.84 -13.78
CA ALA A 134 2.55 27.93 -14.26
C ALA A 134 1.46 27.80 -13.18
N PHE A 135 0.22 28.04 -13.56
CA PHE A 135 -0.96 27.92 -12.68
C PHE A 135 -0.85 28.76 -11.38
N VAL A 136 -0.62 30.06 -11.51
CA VAL A 136 -0.64 31.00 -10.38
C VAL A 136 -2.06 31.51 -10.18
N VAL A 137 -2.61 31.30 -9.01
CA VAL A 137 -3.85 31.96 -8.57
C VAL A 137 -3.47 33.20 -7.76
N GLN A 138 -3.86 34.36 -8.25
CA GLN A 138 -3.72 35.61 -7.53
C GLN A 138 -4.92 35.79 -6.60
N ILE A 139 -4.67 35.75 -5.30
CA ILE A 139 -5.66 36.11 -4.26
C ILE A 139 -5.16 37.39 -3.61
N GLY A 140 -5.65 38.53 -4.10
CA GLY A 140 -5.18 39.84 -3.65
C GLY A 140 -3.71 40.07 -4.01
N SER A 141 -2.90 40.44 -3.03
CA SER A 141 -1.45 40.72 -3.21
C SER A 141 -0.56 39.45 -3.17
N ILE A 142 -1.12 38.26 -2.94
CA ILE A 142 -0.35 37.04 -2.76
C ILE A 142 -0.51 36.15 -4.00
N SER A 143 0.59 35.85 -4.70
CA SER A 143 0.65 34.88 -5.79
C SER A 143 0.93 33.48 -5.24
N ILE A 144 -0.10 32.63 -5.20
CA ILE A 144 0.03 31.26 -4.71
C ILE A 144 0.20 30.33 -5.92
N PRO A 145 1.33 29.65 -6.07
CA PRO A 145 1.49 28.65 -7.12
C PRO A 145 0.65 27.41 -6.77
N LEU A 146 -0.44 27.21 -7.48
CA LEU A 146 -1.41 26.13 -7.25
C LEU A 146 -0.75 24.73 -7.26
N LEU A 147 0.27 24.56 -8.09
CA LEU A 147 1.03 23.30 -8.17
C LEU A 147 1.73 22.94 -6.86
N ILE A 148 2.26 23.93 -6.12
CA ILE A 148 2.89 23.67 -4.82
C ILE A 148 1.83 23.28 -3.78
N VAL A 149 0.66 23.90 -3.82
CA VAL A 149 -0.46 23.56 -2.93
C VAL A 149 -0.89 22.10 -3.18
N PHE A 150 -1.05 21.70 -4.43
CA PHE A 150 -1.39 20.31 -4.77
C PHE A 150 -0.29 19.33 -4.36
N ALA A 151 0.99 19.69 -4.51
CA ALA A 151 2.09 18.87 -4.04
C ALA A 151 2.06 18.66 -2.52
N ILE A 152 1.81 19.71 -1.76
CA ILE A 152 1.73 19.64 -0.29
C ILE A 152 0.53 18.79 0.13
N ILE A 153 -0.66 19.05 -0.42
CA ILE A 153 -1.88 18.31 -0.10
C ILE A 153 -1.72 16.84 -0.49
N GLY A 154 -1.24 16.56 -1.70
CA GLY A 154 -1.03 15.20 -2.17
C GLY A 154 -0.03 14.43 -1.32
N THR A 155 1.07 15.08 -0.91
CA THR A 155 2.06 14.48 -0.01
C THR A 155 1.48 14.19 1.37
N LEU A 156 0.71 15.10 1.96
CA LEU A 156 0.06 14.89 3.26
C LEU A 156 -0.96 13.74 3.21
N ILE A 157 -1.75 13.65 2.14
CA ILE A 157 -2.69 12.54 1.95
C ILE A 157 -1.95 11.21 1.80
N LEU A 158 -0.82 11.21 1.08
CA LEU A 158 0.02 10.01 0.95
C LEU A 158 0.62 9.58 2.30
N VAL A 159 1.08 10.54 3.12
CA VAL A 159 1.55 10.26 4.49
C VAL A 159 0.42 9.65 5.34
N GLU A 160 -0.81 10.17 5.21
CA GLU A 160 -1.97 9.58 5.90
C GLU A 160 -2.28 8.16 5.40
N CYS A 161 -2.16 7.89 4.09
CA CYS A 161 -2.27 6.54 3.54
C CYS A 161 -1.21 5.60 4.12
N CYS A 162 0.06 6.03 4.17
CA CYS A 162 1.14 5.27 4.76
C CYS A 162 0.90 4.99 6.26
N ARG A 163 0.37 5.97 6.99
CA ARG A 163 0.03 5.80 8.41
C ARG A 163 -1.01 4.71 8.63
N ARG A 164 -2.00 4.64 7.75
CA ARG A 164 -3.09 3.65 7.84
C ARG A 164 -2.63 2.24 7.50
N VAL A 165 -1.82 2.10 6.46
CA VAL A 165 -1.40 0.79 5.92
C VAL A 165 -0.19 0.24 6.65
N VAL A 166 0.88 1.04 6.78
CA VAL A 166 2.18 0.60 7.30
C VAL A 166 2.36 0.95 8.77
N GLY A 167 1.88 2.13 9.18
CA GLY A 167 2.01 2.63 10.55
C GLY A 167 3.02 3.77 10.69
N MET A 168 3.25 4.19 11.93
CA MET A 168 4.07 5.37 12.26
C MET A 168 5.58 5.22 12.01
N PRO A 169 6.24 4.06 12.19
CA PRO A 169 7.70 3.99 12.12
C PRO A 169 8.29 4.48 10.80
N ILE A 170 7.69 4.10 9.69
CA ILE A 170 8.16 4.49 8.35
C ILE A 170 7.99 6.00 8.09
N ILE A 171 6.94 6.59 8.64
CA ILE A 171 6.68 8.03 8.53
C ILE A 171 7.73 8.82 9.30
N CYS A 172 8.14 8.35 10.50
CA CYS A 172 9.18 9.00 11.27
C CYS A 172 10.51 9.01 10.50
N VAL A 173 10.88 7.90 9.88
CA VAL A 173 12.08 7.82 9.05
C VAL A 173 11.99 8.78 7.85
N ALA A 174 10.87 8.77 7.13
CA ALA A 174 10.66 9.67 6.00
C ALA A 174 10.70 11.15 6.42
N ALA A 175 10.09 11.49 7.58
CA ALA A 175 10.12 12.85 8.11
C ALA A 175 11.54 13.34 8.42
N VAL A 176 12.40 12.49 8.96
CA VAL A 176 13.81 12.83 9.22
C VAL A 176 14.53 13.18 7.90
N PHE A 177 14.33 12.42 6.83
CA PHE A 177 14.93 12.73 5.53
C PHE A 177 14.40 14.03 4.92
N VAL A 178 13.10 14.30 5.05
CA VAL A 178 12.51 15.55 4.58
C VAL A 178 13.04 16.73 5.40
N LEU A 179 13.14 16.62 6.72
CA LEU A 179 13.76 17.63 7.58
C LEU A 179 15.23 17.88 7.21
N TYR A 180 15.99 16.83 6.93
CA TYR A 180 17.37 16.95 6.45
C TYR A 180 17.45 17.75 5.14
N ALA A 181 16.51 17.57 4.21
CA ALA A 181 16.49 18.31 2.96
C ALA A 181 16.31 19.82 3.19
N PHE A 182 15.56 20.23 4.23
CA PHE A 182 15.39 21.65 4.59
C PHE A 182 16.55 22.20 5.41
N LEU A 183 16.96 21.49 6.48
CA LEU A 183 17.93 22.00 7.45
C LEU A 183 19.37 21.72 7.02
N GLY A 184 19.64 20.52 6.47
CA GLY A 184 20.99 20.10 6.08
C GLY A 184 21.38 20.58 4.68
N ALA A 185 20.48 20.45 3.70
CA ALA A 185 20.74 20.82 2.32
C ALA A 185 20.31 22.25 1.96
N GLY A 186 19.66 22.99 2.89
CA GLY A 186 19.27 24.38 2.72
C GLY A 186 18.38 24.64 1.49
N LYS A 187 17.55 23.66 1.09
CA LYS A 187 16.70 23.78 -0.10
C LYS A 187 15.40 24.50 0.21
N ASP A 188 14.99 25.37 -0.72
CA ASP A 188 13.69 26.04 -0.64
C ASP A 188 12.54 25.05 -0.66
N LEU A 189 11.47 25.34 0.10
CA LEU A 189 10.23 24.57 0.14
C LEU A 189 9.69 24.26 -1.27
N LYS A 190 9.73 25.24 -2.16
CA LYS A 190 9.25 25.09 -3.53
C LYS A 190 10.03 24.04 -4.31
N THR A 191 11.35 24.06 -4.17
CA THR A 191 12.25 23.10 -4.82
C THR A 191 12.08 21.70 -4.26
N VAL A 192 11.96 21.58 -2.94
CA VAL A 192 11.74 20.28 -2.27
C VAL A 192 10.40 19.68 -2.70
N MET A 193 9.30 20.45 -2.64
CA MET A 193 7.98 19.97 -3.02
C MET A 193 7.89 19.61 -4.51
N TYR A 194 8.54 20.37 -5.38
CA TYR A 194 8.62 20.04 -6.79
C TYR A 194 9.34 18.71 -7.03
N ASN A 195 10.54 18.55 -6.47
CA ASN A 195 11.32 17.34 -6.64
C ASN A 195 10.65 16.13 -5.99
N LEU A 196 9.97 16.32 -4.88
CA LEU A 196 9.28 15.24 -4.16
C LEU A 196 8.05 14.74 -4.93
N PHE A 197 7.25 15.64 -5.50
CA PHE A 197 5.94 15.30 -6.06
C PHE A 197 5.91 15.19 -7.59
N TYR A 198 6.61 16.09 -8.31
CA TYR A 198 6.51 16.19 -9.78
C TYR A 198 7.68 15.55 -10.54
N THR A 199 8.66 15.01 -9.86
CA THR A 199 9.79 14.35 -10.52
C THR A 199 9.79 12.84 -10.29
N THR A 200 10.49 12.14 -11.16
CA THR A 200 10.71 10.70 -11.03
C THR A 200 11.81 10.32 -10.03
N THR A 201 12.38 11.30 -9.35
CA THR A 201 13.38 11.11 -8.28
C THR A 201 12.79 11.17 -6.88
N GLY A 202 11.53 11.66 -6.74
CA GLY A 202 10.80 11.74 -5.49
C GLY A 202 9.83 10.58 -5.26
N ILE A 203 8.62 10.90 -4.82
CA ILE A 203 7.54 9.94 -4.54
C ILE A 203 7.24 9.08 -5.78
N LEU A 204 7.16 9.69 -6.96
CA LEU A 204 6.91 9.01 -8.22
C LEU A 204 8.17 8.36 -8.82
N GLY A 205 9.10 7.95 -7.97
CA GLY A 205 10.37 7.34 -8.34
C GLY A 205 10.27 5.91 -8.85
N THR A 206 11.42 5.27 -8.97
CA THR A 206 11.55 3.88 -9.44
C THR A 206 10.67 2.89 -8.65
N PRO A 207 10.55 2.97 -7.30
CA PRO A 207 9.71 2.02 -6.57
C PRO A 207 8.25 2.03 -7.03
N ILE A 208 7.65 3.21 -7.22
CA ILE A 208 6.26 3.30 -7.74
C ILE A 208 6.19 2.86 -9.21
N GLY A 209 7.24 3.12 -9.99
CA GLY A 209 7.35 2.60 -11.35
C GLY A 209 7.28 1.08 -11.39
N VAL A 210 8.08 0.40 -10.59
CA VAL A 210 8.10 -1.07 -10.49
C VAL A 210 6.77 -1.60 -9.93
N CYS A 211 6.20 -0.95 -8.91
CA CYS A 211 4.91 -1.34 -8.35
C CYS A 211 3.78 -1.24 -9.39
N SER A 212 3.76 -0.18 -10.20
CA SER A 212 2.71 0.05 -11.21
C SER A 212 2.80 -0.88 -12.42
N THR A 213 3.93 -1.55 -12.62
CA THR A 213 4.18 -2.46 -13.75
C THR A 213 4.33 -3.90 -13.26
N TYR A 214 5.54 -4.26 -12.87
CA TYR A 214 5.90 -5.66 -12.60
C TYR A 214 5.17 -6.23 -11.39
N ILE A 215 5.20 -5.55 -10.24
CA ILE A 215 4.60 -6.08 -9.00
C ILE A 215 3.09 -6.23 -9.17
N ALA A 216 2.40 -5.23 -9.72
CA ALA A 216 0.97 -5.30 -9.95
C ALA A 216 0.59 -6.48 -10.85
N LEU A 217 1.31 -6.68 -11.96
CA LEU A 217 1.05 -7.80 -12.87
C LEU A 217 1.37 -9.15 -12.23
N PHE A 218 2.45 -9.26 -11.44
CA PHE A 218 2.78 -10.49 -10.72
C PHE A 218 1.73 -10.86 -9.67
N VAL A 219 1.21 -9.87 -8.93
CA VAL A 219 0.14 -10.12 -7.96
C VAL A 219 -1.14 -10.61 -8.65
N ILE A 220 -1.52 -9.97 -9.76
CA ILE A 220 -2.70 -10.38 -10.54
C ILE A 220 -2.48 -11.80 -11.11
N PHE A 221 -1.29 -12.09 -11.64
CA PHE A 221 -0.94 -13.40 -12.17
C PHE A 221 -0.96 -14.47 -11.06
N GLY A 222 -0.41 -14.17 -9.88
CA GLY A 222 -0.46 -15.07 -8.73
C GLY A 222 -1.88 -15.41 -8.30
N ALA A 223 -2.76 -14.40 -8.20
CA ALA A 223 -4.17 -14.61 -7.90
C ALA A 223 -4.90 -15.44 -8.98
N PHE A 224 -4.51 -15.29 -10.25
CA PHE A 224 -5.03 -16.10 -11.35
C PHE A 224 -4.56 -17.57 -11.22
N LEU A 225 -3.28 -17.81 -10.91
CA LEU A 225 -2.76 -19.17 -10.71
C LEU A 225 -3.46 -19.87 -9.54
N GLU A 226 -3.71 -19.15 -8.45
CA GLU A 226 -4.45 -19.65 -7.30
C GLU A 226 -5.89 -20.02 -7.68
N ALA A 227 -6.59 -19.12 -8.35
CA ALA A 227 -7.99 -19.32 -8.76
C ALA A 227 -8.16 -20.48 -9.77
N THR A 228 -7.15 -20.76 -10.59
CA THR A 228 -7.18 -21.85 -11.59
C THR A 228 -6.74 -23.20 -11.01
N GLY A 229 -6.25 -23.24 -9.76
CA GLY A 229 -5.72 -24.46 -9.14
C GLY A 229 -4.33 -24.89 -9.62
N VAL A 230 -3.71 -24.14 -10.53
CA VAL A 230 -2.36 -24.41 -11.03
C VAL A 230 -1.32 -24.34 -9.92
N ALA A 231 -1.52 -23.44 -8.93
CA ALA A 231 -0.65 -23.34 -7.76
C ALA A 231 -0.63 -24.64 -6.96
N ASN A 232 -1.79 -25.27 -6.72
CA ASN A 232 -1.90 -26.55 -6.03
C ASN A 232 -1.21 -27.67 -6.82
N PHE A 233 -1.38 -27.69 -8.15
CA PHE A 233 -0.68 -28.64 -9.02
C PHE A 233 0.84 -28.55 -8.88
N PHE A 234 1.43 -27.36 -8.84
CA PHE A 234 2.86 -27.19 -8.64
C PHE A 234 3.33 -27.65 -7.26
N ILE A 235 2.53 -27.40 -6.21
CA ILE A 235 2.83 -27.88 -4.85
C ILE A 235 2.80 -29.41 -4.80
N ASP A 236 1.80 -30.04 -5.39
CA ASP A 236 1.66 -31.50 -5.43
C ASP A 236 2.79 -32.13 -6.25
N CYS A 237 3.14 -31.54 -7.37
CA CYS A 237 4.28 -31.98 -8.18
C CYS A 237 5.61 -31.89 -7.41
N ALA A 238 5.85 -30.77 -6.71
CA ALA A 238 7.04 -30.60 -5.88
C ALA A 238 7.09 -31.64 -4.74
N ASN A 239 5.97 -31.88 -4.07
CA ASN A 239 5.87 -32.88 -3.02
C ASN A 239 6.13 -34.29 -3.56
N ALA A 240 5.60 -34.63 -4.73
CA ALA A 240 5.85 -35.94 -5.36
C ALA A 240 7.33 -36.14 -5.72
N LEU A 241 8.01 -35.09 -6.21
CA LEU A 241 9.45 -35.12 -6.49
C LEU A 241 10.29 -35.30 -5.21
N VAL A 242 9.95 -34.58 -4.15
CA VAL A 242 10.65 -34.67 -2.86
C VAL A 242 10.44 -36.06 -2.23
N LEU A 243 9.21 -36.57 -2.22
CA LEU A 243 8.91 -37.93 -1.73
C LEU A 243 9.64 -39.00 -2.52
N SER A 244 9.72 -38.87 -3.84
CA SER A 244 10.49 -39.79 -4.70
C SER A 244 11.97 -39.79 -4.34
N LEU A 245 12.56 -38.62 -4.02
CA LEU A 245 13.97 -38.54 -3.61
C LEU A 245 14.22 -39.14 -2.23
N ILE A 246 13.30 -38.99 -1.29
CA ILE A 246 13.41 -39.55 0.07
C ILE A 246 13.30 -41.07 0.02
N HIS A 247 12.41 -41.67 -0.78
CA HIS A 247 12.29 -43.11 -0.94
C HIS A 247 13.49 -43.77 -1.65
N ILE A 248 14.22 -43.03 -2.49
CA ILE A 248 15.45 -43.53 -3.12
C ILE A 248 16.61 -43.62 -2.11
N SER A 249 16.58 -42.83 -1.05
CA SER A 249 17.65 -42.73 -0.04
C SER A 249 17.43 -43.63 1.19
N GLU A 250 16.32 -44.35 1.27
CA GLU A 250 16.13 -45.34 2.34
C GLU A 250 16.96 -46.57 2.03
N PRO A 251 18.13 -46.81 2.70
CA PRO A 251 18.85 -48.06 2.55
C PRO A 251 17.96 -49.15 3.10
N THR A 252 17.61 -50.11 2.26
CA THR A 252 17.03 -51.39 2.69
C THR A 252 17.93 -51.96 3.78
N ARG A 253 17.55 -51.81 5.03
CA ARG A 253 18.20 -52.44 6.16
C ARG A 253 17.75 -53.93 6.15
N PRO A 254 18.69 -54.91 6.05
CA PRO A 254 18.37 -56.31 6.15
C PRO A 254 17.90 -56.67 7.57
#